data_a0ef9daa49bb11f5fa7c8213df27a282
#
_entry.id   a0ef9daa49bb11f5fa7c8213df27a282
#
_cell.length_a   1.000
_cell.length_b   1.000
_cell.length_c   1.000
_cell.angle_alpha   90.00
_cell.angle_beta   90.00
_cell.angle_gamma   90.00
#
_symmetry.space_group_name_H-M   'P 1'
#
loop_
_entity.id
_entity.type
_entity.pdbx_description
1 polymer ?
#
loop_
_entity_poly.entity_id
_entity_poly.type
_entity_poly.pdbx_seq_one_letter_code
_entity_poly.pdbx_strand_id
1 'polypeptide(L)'
;MGMHGFRRMLELDEDRAHDRRATATRLAGYLKPFTPYLVLILLLVILNSAAFALAPFLIGRAIDQFIAAGDRTGLGYTVLLLLGAYALGLATMIGQFYLMGWIGQTVLARMREEIFAKIQTLSLSYFDRHDAGDLMSRLTNDVDVLNQLLGGGLIQMLGGIFEMIGIVIAMVALNWRLALASFSVIPVMVVVTNLLARRARSAFRQTRQTIGEVSAELEESISGVRVAQAYSREQANRERFAQINAANRDANVGAVGITSAFFPAIDLLSTIATAIVMGYGGYLAIAGLVTVGVVVSFLRYVQLFFRPVQQISQVYAVLQAALAAGERIFDLLDEPLTLVDAPDAGEMPLMRGHVVFDHVDFAYTARDGGSGCEEMTLCDVSLSAKAGQTVAVVGPTGAGKTTLVNLLGRFYDVTGGSVLIDGIDVRDVTRASLRRQMGVVLQDSFLFAGTVADNIRYGRLGAKDDEVEAAARAVGAHDFIMSLSKGYQTELGERGGTLSQGQRQLIGLARAVLADPRILILDEATSNVDTRTELTIQRALEKLLEGRTSFVIAHRLSTVRNADQVYVLEGGRIVEHGTHQELLAQGGAYAQLYARQFRQVEAVEKN
;
A
#
# COMPACT_ATOMS: atom_id res chain seq x y z
N MET A 1 16.57 -15.99 -18.98
CA MET A 1 15.29 -16.22 -18.28
C MET A 1 15.63 -16.40 -16.81
N GLY A 2 15.62 -15.27 -16.10
CA GLY A 2 16.31 -15.15 -14.83
C GLY A 2 15.46 -15.49 -13.63
N MET A 3 16.13 -15.68 -12.52
CA MET A 3 15.65 -16.01 -11.16
C MET A 3 14.46 -15.15 -10.65
N HIS A 4 14.18 -14.00 -11.25
CA HIS A 4 12.99 -13.16 -10.96
C HIS A 4 11.66 -13.79 -11.38
N GLY A 5 11.61 -14.57 -12.45
CA GLY A 5 10.38 -15.28 -12.87
C GLY A 5 9.98 -16.42 -11.93
N PHE A 6 10.99 -17.07 -11.31
CA PHE A 6 10.74 -18.16 -10.37
C PHE A 6 10.31 -17.64 -8.98
N ARG A 7 10.80 -16.46 -8.56
CA ARG A 7 10.34 -15.78 -7.35
C ARG A 7 8.88 -15.33 -7.46
N ARG A 8 8.48 -14.73 -8.58
CA ARG A 8 7.05 -14.40 -8.84
C ARG A 8 6.13 -15.63 -8.88
N MET A 9 6.64 -16.80 -9.28
CA MET A 9 5.86 -18.05 -9.28
C MET A 9 5.66 -18.62 -7.86
N LEU A 10 6.58 -18.36 -6.93
CA LEU A 10 6.45 -18.69 -5.51
C LEU A 10 5.52 -17.69 -4.78
N GLU A 11 5.53 -16.41 -5.16
CA GLU A 11 4.62 -15.37 -4.64
C GLU A 11 3.14 -15.63 -4.99
N LEU A 12 2.85 -16.47 -5.98
CA LEU A 12 1.48 -16.86 -6.36
C LEU A 12 0.78 -17.82 -5.39
N ASP A 13 1.49 -18.38 -4.40
CA ASP A 13 0.90 -19.15 -3.29
C ASP A 13 0.65 -18.29 -2.03
N GLU A 14 1.07 -17.02 -2.03
CA GLU A 14 0.94 -16.04 -0.94
C GLU A 14 -0.49 -15.50 -0.73
N ASP A 15 -1.43 -15.84 -1.60
CA ASP A 15 -2.86 -15.45 -1.46
C ASP A 15 -3.59 -16.19 -0.29
N ARG A 16 -2.86 -16.98 0.50
CA ARG A 16 -3.41 -17.64 1.70
C ARG A 16 -2.63 -17.18 2.92
N ALA A 17 -3.33 -16.53 3.84
CA ALA A 17 -2.78 -16.18 5.14
C ALA A 17 -2.07 -17.39 5.78
N HIS A 18 -0.79 -17.22 6.13
CA HIS A 18 0.03 -18.25 6.77
C HIS A 18 -0.46 -18.52 8.19
N ASP A 19 -0.77 -17.46 8.95
CA ASP A 19 -1.33 -17.57 10.31
C ASP A 19 -2.74 -16.94 10.40
N ARG A 20 -3.72 -17.65 9.86
CA ARG A 20 -5.13 -17.24 9.84
C ARG A 20 -5.71 -16.99 11.23
N ARG A 21 -5.23 -17.73 12.25
CA ARG A 21 -5.76 -17.59 13.60
C ARG A 21 -5.25 -16.31 14.25
N ALA A 22 -3.97 -16.02 14.15
CA ALA A 22 -3.38 -14.78 14.67
C ALA A 22 -4.02 -13.57 14.00
N THR A 23 -4.10 -13.56 12.65
CA THR A 23 -4.73 -12.48 11.88
C THR A 23 -6.19 -12.27 12.27
N ALA A 24 -7.00 -13.35 12.33
CA ALA A 24 -8.41 -13.26 12.73
C ALA A 24 -8.58 -12.75 14.18
N THR A 25 -7.72 -13.21 15.10
CA THR A 25 -7.76 -12.76 16.51
C THR A 25 -7.39 -11.29 16.61
N ARG A 26 -6.43 -10.84 15.84
CA ARG A 26 -5.99 -9.45 15.81
C ARG A 26 -7.04 -8.53 15.19
N LEU A 27 -7.67 -8.94 14.09
CA LEU A 27 -8.83 -8.24 13.52
C LEU A 27 -10.00 -8.17 14.50
N ALA A 28 -10.29 -9.27 15.22
CA ALA A 28 -11.29 -9.27 16.30
C ALA A 28 -10.93 -8.30 17.42
N GLY A 29 -9.64 -8.07 17.69
CA GLY A 29 -9.15 -7.07 18.64
C GLY A 29 -9.61 -5.65 18.30
N TYR A 30 -9.61 -5.27 17.03
CA TYR A 30 -10.12 -3.96 16.57
C TYR A 30 -11.64 -3.82 16.75
N LEU A 31 -12.37 -4.93 16.75
CA LEU A 31 -13.81 -4.95 16.97
C LEU A 31 -14.20 -4.96 18.47
N LYS A 32 -13.26 -5.32 19.35
CA LYS A 32 -13.51 -5.44 20.79
C LYS A 32 -14.09 -4.18 21.45
N PRO A 33 -13.67 -2.94 21.12
CA PRO A 33 -14.28 -1.73 21.70
C PRO A 33 -15.76 -1.57 21.34
N PHE A 34 -16.21 -2.20 20.25
CA PHE A 34 -17.58 -2.12 19.74
C PHE A 34 -18.47 -3.31 20.16
N THR A 35 -18.01 -4.14 21.12
CA THR A 35 -18.73 -5.33 21.60
C THR A 35 -20.22 -5.08 21.90
N PRO A 36 -20.66 -4.01 22.59
CA PRO A 36 -22.09 -3.79 22.84
C PRO A 36 -22.91 -3.59 21.56
N TYR A 37 -22.34 -2.91 20.57
CA TYR A 37 -22.99 -2.74 19.26
C TYR A 37 -22.99 -4.04 18.45
N LEU A 38 -21.94 -4.86 18.55
CA LEU A 38 -21.88 -6.18 17.90
C LEU A 38 -22.92 -7.13 18.48
N VAL A 39 -23.15 -7.09 19.80
CA VAL A 39 -24.23 -7.84 20.44
C VAL A 39 -25.60 -7.35 19.95
N LEU A 40 -25.80 -6.04 19.83
CA LEU A 40 -27.02 -5.48 19.27
C LEU A 40 -27.22 -5.93 17.81
N ILE A 41 -26.19 -5.88 16.98
CA ILE A 41 -26.24 -6.37 15.59
C ILE A 41 -26.63 -7.85 15.57
N LEU A 42 -26.02 -8.68 16.41
CA LEU A 42 -26.36 -10.11 16.51
C LEU A 42 -27.84 -10.32 16.87
N LEU A 43 -28.36 -9.56 17.83
CA LEU A 43 -29.77 -9.59 18.19
C LEU A 43 -30.69 -9.17 17.02
N LEU A 44 -30.31 -8.12 16.30
CA LEU A 44 -31.02 -7.66 15.10
C LEU A 44 -30.98 -8.71 13.99
N VAL A 45 -29.84 -9.42 13.79
CA VAL A 45 -29.71 -10.53 12.83
C VAL A 45 -30.65 -11.69 13.21
N ILE A 46 -30.67 -12.09 14.48
CA ILE A 46 -31.54 -13.16 14.97
C ILE A 46 -33.02 -12.77 14.79
N LEU A 47 -33.36 -11.53 15.15
CA LEU A 47 -34.75 -11.05 15.02
C LEU A 47 -35.18 -10.96 13.54
N ASN A 48 -34.28 -10.51 12.67
CA ASN A 48 -34.48 -10.49 11.22
C ASN A 48 -34.75 -11.92 10.70
N SER A 49 -33.86 -12.87 11.04
CA SER A 49 -33.98 -14.27 10.62
C SER A 49 -35.28 -14.91 11.12
N ALA A 50 -35.70 -14.62 12.37
CA ALA A 50 -36.95 -15.08 12.93
C ALA A 50 -38.16 -14.48 12.19
N ALA A 51 -38.14 -13.19 11.86
CA ALA A 51 -39.21 -12.54 11.10
C ALA A 51 -39.35 -13.14 9.69
N PHE A 52 -38.24 -13.43 9.00
CA PHE A 52 -38.25 -14.11 7.71
C PHE A 52 -38.73 -15.56 7.80
N ALA A 53 -38.32 -16.32 8.83
CA ALA A 53 -38.78 -17.69 9.04
C ALA A 53 -40.28 -17.78 9.41
N LEU A 54 -40.84 -16.74 10.04
CA LEU A 54 -42.25 -16.68 10.42
C LEU A 54 -43.19 -16.52 9.20
N ALA A 55 -42.75 -15.84 8.14
CA ALA A 55 -43.61 -15.50 7.01
C ALA A 55 -44.22 -16.73 6.30
N PRO A 56 -43.48 -17.81 5.93
CA PRO A 56 -44.10 -19.01 5.33
C PRO A 56 -45.06 -19.72 6.26
N PHE A 57 -44.80 -19.73 7.58
CA PHE A 57 -45.69 -20.28 8.58
C PHE A 57 -47.04 -19.54 8.61
N LEU A 58 -47.02 -18.21 8.63
CA LEU A 58 -48.24 -17.39 8.62
C LEU A 58 -49.04 -17.59 7.33
N ILE A 59 -48.37 -17.74 6.19
CA ILE A 59 -49.04 -18.03 4.91
C ILE A 59 -49.77 -19.37 4.99
N GLY A 60 -49.11 -20.43 5.48
CA GLY A 60 -49.75 -21.75 5.64
C GLY A 60 -50.91 -21.70 6.59
N ARG A 61 -50.77 -21.03 7.73
CA ARG A 61 -51.84 -20.84 8.69
C ARG A 61 -53.03 -20.06 8.10
N ALA A 62 -52.76 -19.02 7.30
CA ALA A 62 -53.80 -18.27 6.60
C ALA A 62 -54.64 -19.17 5.69
N ILE A 63 -54.01 -20.10 4.98
CA ILE A 63 -54.69 -21.04 4.09
C ILE A 63 -55.56 -22.01 4.88
N ASP A 64 -55.00 -22.65 5.92
CA ASP A 64 -55.68 -23.73 6.65
C ASP A 64 -56.80 -23.23 7.55
N GLN A 65 -56.59 -22.11 8.27
CA GLN A 65 -57.54 -21.69 9.31
C GLN A 65 -58.53 -20.63 8.84
N PHE A 66 -58.16 -19.75 7.90
CA PHE A 66 -58.98 -18.59 7.57
C PHE A 66 -59.57 -18.68 6.15
N ILE A 67 -58.74 -19.03 5.13
CA ILE A 67 -59.24 -19.12 3.75
C ILE A 67 -60.17 -20.32 3.62
N ALA A 68 -59.79 -21.48 4.14
CA ALA A 68 -60.60 -22.68 4.09
C ALA A 68 -61.95 -22.55 4.87
N ALA A 69 -61.92 -21.75 5.96
CA ALA A 69 -63.12 -21.48 6.78
C ALA A 69 -63.93 -20.25 6.33
N GLY A 70 -63.47 -19.48 5.35
CA GLY A 70 -64.12 -18.25 4.89
C GLY A 70 -64.09 -17.10 5.90
N ASP A 71 -63.20 -17.19 6.94
CA ASP A 71 -63.03 -16.15 7.97
C ASP A 71 -62.20 -14.95 7.46
N ARG A 72 -62.89 -13.90 7.04
CA ARG A 72 -62.30 -12.67 6.54
C ARG A 72 -61.55 -11.89 7.63
N THR A 73 -62.03 -11.96 8.87
CA THR A 73 -61.47 -11.23 10.00
C THR A 73 -60.12 -11.81 10.41
N GLY A 74 -60.05 -13.13 10.58
CA GLY A 74 -58.82 -13.88 10.86
C GLY A 74 -57.79 -13.73 9.76
N LEU A 75 -58.20 -13.72 8.48
CA LEU A 75 -57.32 -13.44 7.34
C LEU A 75 -56.73 -12.02 7.43
N GLY A 76 -57.55 -11.00 7.74
CA GLY A 76 -57.11 -9.62 7.92
C GLY A 76 -56.00 -9.47 9.00
N TYR A 77 -56.21 -10.11 10.16
CA TYR A 77 -55.17 -10.15 11.22
C TYR A 77 -53.90 -10.84 10.77
N THR A 78 -53.97 -11.93 10.02
CA THR A 78 -52.76 -12.62 9.56
C THR A 78 -52.00 -11.81 8.53
N VAL A 79 -52.70 -11.09 7.64
CA VAL A 79 -52.07 -10.16 6.69
C VAL A 79 -51.38 -9.03 7.43
N LEU A 80 -51.99 -8.44 8.46
CA LEU A 80 -51.36 -7.40 9.29
C LEU A 80 -50.12 -7.93 10.03
N LEU A 81 -50.16 -9.15 10.57
CA LEU A 81 -49.00 -9.80 11.19
C LEU A 81 -47.89 -10.05 10.17
N LEU A 82 -48.21 -10.47 8.96
CA LEU A 82 -47.25 -10.67 7.88
C LEU A 82 -46.60 -9.35 7.47
N LEU A 83 -47.39 -8.28 7.30
CA LEU A 83 -46.88 -6.95 7.03
C LEU A 83 -45.99 -6.45 8.15
N GLY A 84 -46.38 -6.66 9.41
CA GLY A 84 -45.59 -6.35 10.60
C GLY A 84 -44.26 -7.11 10.63
N ALA A 85 -44.26 -8.41 10.29
CA ALA A 85 -43.05 -9.22 10.23
C ALA A 85 -42.07 -8.69 9.15
N TYR A 86 -42.59 -8.35 7.95
CA TYR A 86 -41.76 -7.77 6.90
C TYR A 86 -41.24 -6.36 7.26
N ALA A 87 -42.09 -5.52 7.87
CA ALA A 87 -41.70 -4.20 8.34
C ALA A 87 -40.59 -4.28 9.41
N LEU A 88 -40.74 -5.22 10.37
CA LEU A 88 -39.73 -5.51 11.37
C LEU A 88 -38.43 -6.02 10.71
N GLY A 89 -38.53 -6.93 9.74
CA GLY A 89 -37.40 -7.43 8.97
C GLY A 89 -36.65 -6.30 8.27
N LEU A 90 -37.38 -5.39 7.62
CA LEU A 90 -36.78 -4.22 6.97
C LEU A 90 -36.09 -3.29 7.99
N ALA A 91 -36.74 -2.99 9.10
CA ALA A 91 -36.16 -2.11 10.13
C ALA A 91 -34.89 -2.70 10.74
N THR A 92 -34.91 -3.99 11.07
CA THR A 92 -33.75 -4.70 11.61
C THR A 92 -32.62 -4.82 10.59
N MET A 93 -32.95 -5.05 9.32
CA MET A 93 -31.97 -5.07 8.22
C MET A 93 -31.27 -3.70 8.07
N ILE A 94 -32.02 -2.61 8.04
CA ILE A 94 -31.43 -1.25 7.98
C ILE A 94 -30.53 -1.01 9.19
N GLY A 95 -31.01 -1.33 10.40
CA GLY A 95 -30.27 -1.14 11.64
C GLY A 95 -28.93 -1.89 11.67
N GLN A 96 -28.93 -3.16 11.30
CA GLN A 96 -27.71 -3.98 11.30
C GLN A 96 -26.68 -3.51 10.25
N PHE A 97 -27.12 -3.17 9.02
CA PHE A 97 -26.20 -2.67 7.99
C PHE A 97 -25.65 -1.29 8.33
N TYR A 98 -26.47 -0.39 8.87
CA TYR A 98 -26.04 0.93 9.31
C TYR A 98 -25.00 0.85 10.44
N LEU A 99 -25.30 0.08 11.50
CA LEU A 99 -24.39 -0.07 12.63
C LEU A 99 -23.06 -0.73 12.21
N MET A 100 -23.13 -1.80 11.44
CA MET A 100 -21.92 -2.50 11.00
C MET A 100 -21.10 -1.63 10.03
N GLY A 101 -21.75 -0.88 9.14
CA GLY A 101 -21.09 0.06 8.25
C GLY A 101 -20.37 1.16 9.03
N TRP A 102 -21.01 1.72 10.07
CA TRP A 102 -20.39 2.70 10.95
C TRP A 102 -19.17 2.13 11.70
N ILE A 103 -19.30 0.94 12.30
CA ILE A 103 -18.19 0.25 12.98
C ILE A 103 -17.07 -0.03 11.98
N GLY A 104 -17.38 -0.59 10.82
CA GLY A 104 -16.41 -0.92 9.78
C GLY A 104 -15.60 0.30 9.35
N GLN A 105 -16.27 1.41 9.00
CA GLN A 105 -15.59 2.63 8.59
C GLN A 105 -14.73 3.23 9.71
N THR A 106 -15.17 3.16 10.98
CA THR A 106 -14.39 3.65 12.12
C THR A 106 -13.12 2.81 12.33
N VAL A 107 -13.23 1.47 12.24
CA VAL A 107 -12.08 0.56 12.34
C VAL A 107 -11.10 0.82 11.19
N LEU A 108 -11.58 0.94 9.96
CA LEU A 108 -10.74 1.16 8.79
C LEU A 108 -10.03 2.52 8.84
N ALA A 109 -10.71 3.58 9.29
CA ALA A 109 -10.09 4.89 9.48
C ALA A 109 -8.92 4.79 10.48
N ARG A 110 -9.14 4.12 11.61
CA ARG A 110 -8.08 3.89 12.60
C ARG A 110 -6.92 3.05 12.05
N MET A 111 -7.21 1.98 11.30
CA MET A 111 -6.16 1.16 10.68
C MET A 111 -5.33 1.96 9.67
N ARG A 112 -5.97 2.81 8.84
CA ARG A 112 -5.24 3.69 7.91
C ARG A 112 -4.34 4.68 8.65
N GLU A 113 -4.80 5.24 9.77
CA GLU A 113 -4.00 6.13 10.62
C GLU A 113 -2.78 5.39 11.20
N GLU A 114 -2.98 4.19 11.76
CA GLU A 114 -1.90 3.37 12.32
C GLU A 114 -0.88 2.95 11.23
N ILE A 115 -1.34 2.53 10.05
CA ILE A 115 -0.48 2.19 8.92
C ILE A 115 0.33 3.42 8.46
N PHE A 116 -0.33 4.56 8.29
CA PHE A 116 0.33 5.79 7.87
C PHE A 116 1.36 6.26 8.89
N ALA A 117 1.03 6.24 10.17
CA ALA A 117 1.96 6.57 11.25
C ALA A 117 3.17 5.63 11.24
N LYS A 118 2.94 4.32 11.04
CA LYS A 118 4.02 3.34 10.94
C LYS A 118 4.94 3.62 9.75
N ILE A 119 4.39 3.87 8.58
CA ILE A 119 5.16 4.20 7.36
C ILE A 119 6.07 5.42 7.61
N GLN A 120 5.59 6.44 8.32
CA GLN A 120 6.39 7.63 8.63
C GLN A 120 7.56 7.36 9.62
N THR A 121 7.51 6.25 10.35
CA THR A 121 8.55 5.89 11.33
C THR A 121 9.54 4.85 10.81
N LEU A 122 9.25 4.20 9.68
CA LEU A 122 10.13 3.21 9.07
C LEU A 122 11.46 3.82 8.61
N SER A 123 12.52 3.04 8.69
CA SER A 123 13.86 3.43 8.23
C SER A 123 13.94 3.47 6.71
N LEU A 124 14.88 4.24 6.18
CA LEU A 124 15.12 4.33 4.73
C LEU A 124 15.44 2.96 4.12
N SER A 125 16.11 2.08 4.87
CA SER A 125 16.42 0.71 4.45
C SER A 125 15.18 -0.14 4.13
N TYR A 126 14.03 0.19 4.69
CA TYR A 126 12.77 -0.46 4.34
C TYR A 126 12.29 -0.02 2.95
N PHE A 127 12.35 1.29 2.66
CA PHE A 127 11.94 1.85 1.37
C PHE A 127 12.88 1.45 0.22
N ASP A 128 14.17 1.17 0.51
CA ASP A 128 15.10 0.66 -0.50
C ASP A 128 14.77 -0.79 -0.94
N ARG A 129 14.08 -1.54 -0.08
CA ARG A 129 13.69 -2.94 -0.34
C ARG A 129 12.26 -3.12 -0.84
N HIS A 130 11.41 -2.10 -0.66
CA HIS A 130 9.98 -2.17 -0.98
C HIS A 130 9.57 -1.00 -1.86
N ASP A 131 8.87 -1.30 -2.94
CA ASP A 131 8.36 -0.28 -3.85
C ASP A 131 7.24 0.54 -3.19
N ALA A 132 7.23 1.84 -3.47
CA ALA A 132 6.17 2.75 -2.99
C ALA A 132 4.77 2.30 -3.43
N GLY A 133 4.66 1.64 -4.60
CA GLY A 133 3.42 1.08 -5.11
C GLY A 133 2.84 -0.04 -4.23
N ASP A 134 3.70 -0.89 -3.64
CA ASP A 134 3.26 -1.93 -2.70
C ASP A 134 2.68 -1.31 -1.43
N LEU A 135 3.33 -0.30 -0.87
CA LEU A 135 2.85 0.43 0.31
C LEU A 135 1.52 1.14 0.05
N MET A 136 1.37 1.76 -1.12
CA MET A 136 0.10 2.37 -1.52
C MET A 136 -1.00 1.32 -1.67
N SER A 137 -0.68 0.14 -2.22
CA SER A 137 -1.63 -0.97 -2.33
C SER A 137 -2.10 -1.47 -0.97
N ARG A 138 -1.23 -1.54 0.03
CA ARG A 138 -1.60 -1.91 1.41
C ARG A 138 -2.54 -0.88 2.06
N LEU A 139 -2.30 0.43 1.84
CA LEU A 139 -3.14 1.52 2.35
C LEU A 139 -4.51 1.62 1.69
N THR A 140 -4.61 1.24 0.41
CA THR A 140 -5.83 1.36 -0.38
C THR A 140 -6.52 0.03 -0.59
N ASN A 141 -5.93 -0.86 -1.40
CA ASN A 141 -6.56 -2.10 -1.83
C ASN A 141 -6.78 -3.09 -0.69
N ASP A 142 -5.76 -3.33 0.17
CA ASP A 142 -5.89 -4.28 1.27
C ASP A 142 -6.90 -3.79 2.32
N VAL A 143 -6.92 -2.49 2.61
CA VAL A 143 -7.92 -1.89 3.50
C VAL A 143 -9.33 -1.97 2.89
N ASP A 144 -9.47 -1.83 1.56
CA ASP A 144 -10.77 -1.95 0.89
C ASP A 144 -11.28 -3.41 0.87
N VAL A 145 -10.40 -4.40 0.78
CA VAL A 145 -10.77 -5.82 0.96
C VAL A 145 -11.30 -6.07 2.37
N LEU A 146 -10.68 -5.48 3.41
CA LEU A 146 -11.21 -5.52 4.78
C LEU A 146 -12.56 -4.82 4.89
N ASN A 147 -12.78 -3.71 4.15
CA ASN A 147 -14.07 -3.02 4.10
C ASN A 147 -15.18 -3.92 3.57
N GLN A 148 -14.93 -4.72 2.54
CA GLN A 148 -15.93 -5.66 2.01
C GLN A 148 -16.36 -6.68 3.06
N LEU A 149 -15.44 -7.19 3.88
CA LEU A 149 -15.76 -8.11 4.97
C LEU A 149 -16.54 -7.41 6.09
N LEU A 150 -16.02 -6.27 6.58
CA LEU A 150 -16.61 -5.55 7.73
C LEU A 150 -17.89 -4.81 7.35
N GLY A 151 -17.99 -4.25 6.14
CA GLY A 151 -19.14 -3.45 5.71
C GLY A 151 -20.42 -4.23 5.48
N GLY A 152 -20.34 -5.53 5.22
CA GLY A 152 -21.53 -6.35 4.96
C GLY A 152 -21.29 -7.84 4.95
N GLY A 153 -20.07 -8.28 4.66
CA GLY A 153 -19.74 -9.70 4.55
C GLY A 153 -20.02 -10.49 5.83
N LEU A 154 -19.64 -9.94 6.99
CA LEU A 154 -19.92 -10.58 8.29
C LEU A 154 -21.43 -10.70 8.58
N ILE A 155 -22.21 -9.65 8.30
CA ILE A 155 -23.66 -9.67 8.48
C ILE A 155 -24.29 -10.72 7.58
N GLN A 156 -23.88 -10.75 6.30
CA GLN A 156 -24.41 -11.68 5.33
C GLN A 156 -24.09 -13.13 5.69
N MET A 157 -22.90 -13.40 6.23
CA MET A 157 -22.50 -14.73 6.70
C MET A 157 -23.32 -15.15 7.92
N LEU A 158 -23.38 -14.30 8.95
CA LEU A 158 -24.15 -14.58 10.17
C LEU A 158 -25.64 -14.69 9.87
N GLY A 159 -26.18 -13.75 9.09
CA GLY A 159 -27.57 -13.74 8.67
C GLY A 159 -27.97 -15.03 7.94
N GLY A 160 -27.17 -15.44 6.96
CA GLY A 160 -27.40 -16.69 6.23
C GLY A 160 -27.37 -17.93 7.12
N ILE A 161 -26.47 -17.99 8.11
CA ILE A 161 -26.41 -19.10 9.07
C ILE A 161 -27.68 -19.13 9.95
N PHE A 162 -28.05 -17.98 10.54
CA PHE A 162 -29.23 -17.92 11.41
C PHE A 162 -30.54 -18.12 10.63
N GLU A 163 -30.64 -17.61 9.39
CA GLU A 163 -31.78 -17.84 8.49
C GLU A 163 -31.92 -19.33 8.19
N MET A 164 -30.84 -20.02 7.83
CA MET A 164 -30.85 -21.46 7.56
C MET A 164 -31.25 -22.26 8.81
N ILE A 165 -30.73 -21.94 9.99
CA ILE A 165 -31.08 -22.55 11.25
C ILE A 165 -32.59 -22.35 11.55
N GLY A 166 -33.07 -21.12 11.40
CA GLY A 166 -34.49 -20.77 11.61
C GLY A 166 -35.42 -21.55 10.67
N ILE A 167 -35.08 -21.67 9.40
CA ILE A 167 -35.82 -22.44 8.40
C ILE A 167 -35.86 -23.94 8.79
N VAL A 168 -34.71 -24.53 9.15
CA VAL A 168 -34.62 -25.93 9.55
C VAL A 168 -35.49 -26.20 10.78
N ILE A 169 -35.43 -25.34 11.80
CA ILE A 169 -36.25 -25.44 13.02
C ILE A 169 -37.74 -25.37 12.64
N ALA A 170 -38.15 -24.40 11.81
CA ALA A 170 -39.51 -24.23 11.39
C ALA A 170 -40.04 -25.45 10.60
N MET A 171 -39.27 -25.99 9.67
CA MET A 171 -39.63 -27.16 8.88
C MET A 171 -39.79 -28.40 9.77
N VAL A 172 -38.84 -28.66 10.67
CA VAL A 172 -38.92 -29.82 11.59
C VAL A 172 -40.10 -29.69 12.57
N ALA A 173 -40.34 -28.49 13.09
CA ALA A 173 -41.46 -28.21 14.00
C ALA A 173 -42.85 -28.39 13.31
N LEU A 174 -42.96 -28.02 12.03
CA LEU A 174 -44.21 -28.21 11.26
C LEU A 174 -44.47 -29.67 10.94
N ASN A 175 -43.52 -30.37 10.35
CA ASN A 175 -43.61 -31.80 10.06
C ASN A 175 -42.22 -32.41 9.79
N TRP A 176 -41.71 -33.22 10.72
CA TRP A 176 -40.39 -33.82 10.62
C TRP A 176 -40.24 -34.81 9.44
N ARG A 177 -41.31 -35.52 9.03
CA ARG A 177 -41.28 -36.46 7.90
C ARG A 177 -41.08 -35.74 6.59
N LEU A 178 -41.81 -34.65 6.37
CA LEU A 178 -41.69 -33.80 5.18
C LEU A 178 -40.36 -33.04 5.16
N ALA A 179 -39.88 -32.60 6.33
CA ALA A 179 -38.54 -31.99 6.46
C ALA A 179 -37.45 -32.97 6.04
N LEU A 180 -37.48 -34.22 6.53
CA LEU A 180 -36.50 -35.24 6.17
C LEU A 180 -36.51 -35.55 4.65
N ALA A 181 -37.71 -35.66 4.06
CA ALA A 181 -37.86 -35.85 2.62
C ALA A 181 -37.26 -34.67 1.83
N SER A 182 -37.48 -33.43 2.28
CA SER A 182 -36.91 -32.24 1.64
C SER A 182 -35.39 -32.19 1.76
N PHE A 183 -34.82 -32.58 2.91
CA PHE A 183 -33.38 -32.60 3.15
C PHE A 183 -32.64 -33.72 2.42
N SER A 184 -33.33 -34.69 1.83
CA SER A 184 -32.71 -35.75 1.01
C SER A 184 -31.92 -35.21 -0.19
N VAL A 185 -32.21 -33.98 -0.63
CA VAL A 185 -31.49 -33.28 -1.72
C VAL A 185 -30.15 -32.68 -1.26
N ILE A 186 -29.96 -32.45 0.06
CA ILE A 186 -28.74 -31.80 0.58
C ILE A 186 -27.45 -32.60 0.27
N PRO A 187 -27.38 -33.94 0.45
CA PRO A 187 -26.17 -34.68 0.08
C PRO A 187 -25.80 -34.52 -1.39
N VAL A 188 -26.82 -34.55 -2.28
CA VAL A 188 -26.59 -34.33 -3.73
C VAL A 188 -26.06 -32.92 -3.99
N MET A 189 -26.63 -31.92 -3.33
CA MET A 189 -26.17 -30.53 -3.41
C MET A 189 -24.70 -30.40 -2.99
N VAL A 190 -24.30 -31.03 -1.88
CA VAL A 190 -22.91 -31.00 -1.41
C VAL A 190 -21.95 -31.61 -2.45
N VAL A 191 -22.33 -32.73 -3.06
CA VAL A 191 -21.53 -33.38 -4.10
C VAL A 191 -21.42 -32.48 -5.33
N VAL A 192 -22.52 -31.96 -5.85
CA VAL A 192 -22.55 -31.07 -7.03
C VAL A 192 -21.73 -29.81 -6.78
N THR A 193 -21.93 -29.17 -5.63
CA THR A 193 -21.18 -27.96 -5.24
C THR A 193 -19.67 -28.22 -5.18
N ASN A 194 -19.25 -29.35 -4.57
CA ASN A 194 -17.82 -29.68 -4.50
C ASN A 194 -17.21 -30.00 -5.87
N LEU A 195 -17.94 -30.67 -6.76
CA LEU A 195 -17.49 -30.93 -8.13
C LEU A 195 -17.31 -29.64 -8.92
N LEU A 196 -18.28 -28.75 -8.90
CA LEU A 196 -18.22 -27.45 -9.57
C LEU A 196 -17.10 -26.58 -8.97
N ALA A 197 -16.96 -26.53 -7.65
CA ALA A 197 -15.93 -25.77 -6.97
C ALA A 197 -14.50 -26.26 -7.32
N ARG A 198 -14.30 -27.58 -7.49
CA ARG A 198 -13.00 -28.12 -7.93
C ARG A 198 -12.67 -27.70 -9.37
N ARG A 199 -13.64 -27.78 -10.28
CA ARG A 199 -13.45 -27.33 -11.67
C ARG A 199 -13.24 -25.83 -11.77
N ALA A 200 -14.01 -25.04 -11.02
CA ALA A 200 -13.85 -23.59 -10.96
C ALA A 200 -12.45 -23.17 -10.49
N ARG A 201 -11.93 -23.79 -9.42
CA ARG A 201 -10.57 -23.52 -8.94
C ARG A 201 -9.49 -23.77 -10.01
N SER A 202 -9.62 -24.84 -10.79
CA SER A 202 -8.67 -25.12 -11.88
C SER A 202 -8.77 -24.07 -12.99
N ALA A 203 -9.98 -23.69 -13.39
CA ALA A 203 -10.22 -22.69 -14.42
C ALA A 203 -9.72 -21.29 -13.98
N PHE A 204 -9.99 -20.88 -12.74
CA PHE A 204 -9.48 -19.61 -12.22
C PHE A 204 -7.96 -19.55 -12.10
N ARG A 205 -7.30 -20.68 -11.83
CA ARG A 205 -5.82 -20.74 -11.84
C ARG A 205 -5.28 -20.46 -13.25
N GLN A 206 -5.89 -21.01 -14.27
CA GLN A 206 -5.53 -20.74 -15.67
C GLN A 206 -5.81 -19.27 -16.04
N THR A 207 -6.94 -18.69 -15.63
CA THR A 207 -7.26 -17.28 -15.85
C THR A 207 -6.23 -16.36 -15.18
N ARG A 208 -5.80 -16.67 -13.93
CA ARG A 208 -4.75 -15.88 -13.25
C ARG A 208 -3.42 -15.93 -14.00
N GLN A 209 -3.03 -17.09 -14.52
CA GLN A 209 -1.80 -17.23 -15.30
C GLN A 209 -1.88 -16.38 -16.58
N THR A 210 -2.96 -16.50 -17.35
CA THR A 210 -3.10 -15.77 -18.61
C THR A 210 -3.28 -14.25 -18.41
N ILE A 211 -3.92 -13.78 -17.35
CA ILE A 211 -3.98 -12.34 -17.05
C ILE A 211 -2.62 -11.80 -16.62
N GLY A 212 -1.79 -12.61 -15.94
CA GLY A 212 -0.40 -12.26 -15.65
C GLY A 212 0.42 -12.06 -16.91
N GLU A 213 0.23 -12.92 -17.92
CA GLU A 213 0.88 -12.77 -19.24
C GLU A 213 0.43 -11.50 -19.97
N VAL A 214 -0.88 -11.18 -19.92
CA VAL A 214 -1.43 -9.92 -20.46
C VAL A 214 -0.82 -8.71 -19.76
N SER A 215 -0.74 -8.71 -18.43
CA SER A 215 -0.19 -7.59 -17.65
C SER A 215 1.29 -7.36 -17.95
N ALA A 216 2.08 -8.44 -18.05
CA ALA A 216 3.51 -8.36 -18.40
C ALA A 216 3.71 -7.79 -19.83
N GLU A 217 2.91 -8.22 -20.80
CA GLU A 217 2.96 -7.69 -22.17
C GLU A 217 2.55 -6.22 -22.24
N LEU A 218 1.54 -5.80 -21.44
CA LEU A 218 1.13 -4.40 -21.37
C LEU A 218 2.24 -3.53 -20.75
N GLU A 219 2.87 -3.97 -19.66
CA GLU A 219 3.97 -3.26 -19.01
C GLU A 219 5.15 -3.10 -19.98
N GLU A 220 5.55 -4.16 -20.68
CA GLU A 220 6.61 -4.13 -21.69
C GLU A 220 6.25 -3.18 -22.84
N SER A 221 5.04 -3.29 -23.38
CA SER A 221 4.59 -2.51 -24.53
C SER A 221 4.42 -1.02 -24.21
N ILE A 222 3.91 -0.66 -23.02
CA ILE A 222 3.74 0.72 -22.58
C ILE A 222 5.10 1.35 -22.26
N SER A 223 5.95 0.66 -21.52
CA SER A 223 7.30 1.14 -21.19
C SER A 223 8.18 1.29 -22.43
N GLY A 224 8.05 0.36 -23.39
CA GLY A 224 8.81 0.33 -24.64
C GLY A 224 8.16 1.07 -25.80
N VAL A 225 7.06 1.82 -25.62
CA VAL A 225 6.29 2.41 -26.72
C VAL A 225 7.12 3.32 -27.64
N ARG A 226 8.03 4.12 -27.07
CA ARG A 226 8.93 4.99 -27.86
C ARG A 226 9.87 4.18 -28.75
N VAL A 227 10.36 3.05 -28.24
CA VAL A 227 11.24 2.14 -28.99
C VAL A 227 10.45 1.46 -30.12
N ALA A 228 9.24 0.97 -29.81
CA ALA A 228 8.37 0.34 -30.79
C ALA A 228 8.04 1.31 -31.94
N GLN A 229 7.70 2.56 -31.63
CA GLN A 229 7.44 3.60 -32.64
C GLN A 229 8.70 3.96 -33.44
N ALA A 230 9.85 4.11 -32.77
CA ALA A 230 11.11 4.45 -33.45
C ALA A 230 11.54 3.38 -34.48
N TYR A 231 11.19 2.10 -34.23
CA TYR A 231 11.50 0.98 -35.12
C TYR A 231 10.31 0.48 -35.95
N SER A 232 9.16 1.21 -35.93
CA SER A 232 7.93 0.85 -36.64
C SER A 232 7.47 -0.59 -36.37
N ARG A 233 7.48 -1.01 -35.09
CA ARG A 233 7.09 -2.35 -34.65
C ARG A 233 5.71 -2.44 -34.03
N GLU A 234 4.89 -1.40 -34.14
CA GLU A 234 3.56 -1.32 -33.53
C GLU A 234 2.65 -2.46 -33.98
N GLN A 235 2.71 -2.83 -35.28
CA GLN A 235 1.88 -3.89 -35.81
C GLN A 235 2.26 -5.27 -35.22
N ALA A 236 3.54 -5.55 -35.10
CA ALA A 236 4.03 -6.81 -34.52
C ALA A 236 3.64 -6.94 -33.03
N ASN A 237 3.74 -5.83 -32.26
CA ASN A 237 3.32 -5.80 -30.86
C ASN A 237 1.80 -5.98 -30.74
N ARG A 238 1.01 -5.36 -31.61
CA ARG A 238 -0.45 -5.56 -31.63
C ARG A 238 -0.85 -7.00 -31.92
N GLU A 239 -0.19 -7.66 -32.86
CA GLU A 239 -0.45 -9.07 -33.19
C GLU A 239 -0.09 -9.99 -32.01
N ARG A 240 1.06 -9.77 -31.37
CA ARG A 240 1.48 -10.50 -30.18
C ARG A 240 0.50 -10.32 -29.02
N PHE A 241 0.14 -9.07 -28.73
CA PHE A 241 -0.86 -8.76 -27.69
C PHE A 241 -2.22 -9.42 -28.00
N ALA A 242 -2.66 -9.39 -29.29
CA ALA A 242 -3.93 -10.00 -29.68
C ALA A 242 -3.96 -11.52 -29.42
N GLN A 243 -2.83 -12.23 -29.63
CA GLN A 243 -2.72 -13.65 -29.32
C GLN A 243 -2.81 -13.94 -27.82
N ILE A 244 -2.04 -13.20 -27.00
CA ILE A 244 -2.04 -13.34 -25.53
C ILE A 244 -3.43 -13.00 -24.98
N ASN A 245 -4.04 -11.92 -25.45
CA ASN A 245 -5.37 -11.50 -25.04
C ASN A 245 -6.47 -12.49 -25.46
N ALA A 246 -6.33 -13.15 -26.63
CA ALA A 246 -7.23 -14.21 -27.03
C ALA A 246 -7.14 -15.44 -26.10
N ALA A 247 -5.93 -15.84 -25.70
CA ALA A 247 -5.73 -16.93 -24.74
C ALA A 247 -6.37 -16.60 -23.38
N ASN A 248 -6.21 -15.36 -22.89
CA ASN A 248 -6.86 -14.90 -21.67
C ASN A 248 -8.38 -14.88 -21.80
N ARG A 249 -8.91 -14.39 -22.92
CA ARG A 249 -10.36 -14.44 -23.20
C ARG A 249 -10.90 -15.87 -23.09
N ASP A 250 -10.23 -16.82 -23.73
CA ASP A 250 -10.69 -18.22 -23.78
C ASP A 250 -10.62 -18.88 -22.40
N ALA A 251 -9.60 -18.59 -21.61
CA ALA A 251 -9.48 -19.01 -20.22
C ALA A 251 -10.63 -18.40 -19.36
N ASN A 252 -10.91 -17.10 -19.51
CA ASN A 252 -12.01 -16.42 -18.82
C ASN A 252 -13.38 -17.00 -19.22
N VAL A 253 -13.64 -17.22 -20.51
CA VAL A 253 -14.90 -17.81 -20.99
C VAL A 253 -15.08 -19.19 -20.36
N GLY A 254 -14.02 -20.02 -20.29
CA GLY A 254 -14.04 -21.31 -19.62
C GLY A 254 -14.37 -21.20 -18.13
N ALA A 255 -13.74 -20.27 -17.40
CA ALA A 255 -13.98 -20.04 -15.97
C ALA A 255 -15.39 -19.52 -15.70
N VAL A 256 -15.84 -18.53 -16.48
CA VAL A 256 -17.20 -17.98 -16.39
C VAL A 256 -18.25 -19.05 -16.72
N GLY A 257 -18.02 -19.89 -17.73
CA GLY A 257 -18.94 -20.98 -18.09
C GLY A 257 -19.15 -21.97 -16.93
N ILE A 258 -18.08 -22.36 -16.23
CA ILE A 258 -18.15 -23.26 -15.07
C ILE A 258 -18.87 -22.58 -13.89
N THR A 259 -18.53 -21.30 -13.60
CA THR A 259 -19.15 -20.59 -12.47
C THR A 259 -20.60 -20.22 -12.73
N SER A 260 -20.94 -19.89 -13.98
CA SER A 260 -22.33 -19.62 -14.38
C SER A 260 -23.23 -20.85 -14.28
N ALA A 261 -22.67 -22.06 -14.36
CA ALA A 261 -23.43 -23.29 -14.14
C ALA A 261 -23.83 -23.52 -12.66
N PHE A 262 -23.20 -22.82 -11.72
CA PHE A 262 -23.47 -23.02 -10.29
C PHE A 262 -24.89 -22.64 -9.89
N PHE A 263 -25.37 -21.47 -10.31
CA PHE A 263 -26.73 -21.01 -9.98
C PHE A 263 -27.81 -21.90 -10.58
N PRO A 264 -27.81 -22.25 -11.88
CA PRO A 264 -28.75 -23.18 -12.46
C PRO A 264 -28.71 -24.58 -11.81
N ALA A 265 -27.53 -25.06 -11.41
CA ALA A 265 -27.44 -26.35 -10.74
C ALA A 265 -28.10 -26.34 -9.36
N ILE A 266 -27.92 -25.30 -8.55
CA ILE A 266 -28.58 -25.13 -7.27
C ILE A 266 -30.12 -24.95 -7.46
N ASP A 267 -30.53 -24.17 -8.48
CA ASP A 267 -31.93 -23.93 -8.78
C ASP A 267 -32.65 -25.22 -9.23
N LEU A 268 -32.00 -26.06 -10.05
CA LEU A 268 -32.49 -27.39 -10.39
C LEU A 268 -32.69 -28.27 -9.14
N LEU A 269 -31.72 -28.26 -8.20
CA LEU A 269 -31.82 -29.00 -6.96
C LEU A 269 -32.97 -28.46 -6.07
N SER A 270 -33.16 -27.15 -6.02
CA SER A 270 -34.28 -26.51 -5.36
C SER A 270 -35.62 -26.93 -5.98
N THR A 271 -35.68 -27.02 -7.31
CA THR A 271 -36.85 -27.48 -8.05
C THR A 271 -37.13 -28.96 -7.77
N ILE A 272 -36.11 -29.81 -7.70
CA ILE A 272 -36.26 -31.23 -7.32
C ILE A 272 -36.78 -31.33 -5.89
N ALA A 273 -36.25 -30.58 -4.93
CA ALA A 273 -36.74 -30.54 -3.57
C ALA A 273 -38.22 -30.06 -3.49
N THR A 274 -38.55 -29.06 -4.30
CA THR A 274 -39.94 -28.57 -4.45
C THR A 274 -40.86 -29.65 -5.00
N ALA A 275 -40.43 -30.42 -6.01
CA ALA A 275 -41.20 -31.56 -6.56
C ALA A 275 -41.38 -32.67 -5.52
N ILE A 276 -40.34 -32.98 -4.72
CA ILE A 276 -40.46 -33.95 -3.60
C ILE A 276 -41.49 -33.46 -2.56
N VAL A 277 -41.44 -32.19 -2.16
CA VAL A 277 -42.39 -31.60 -1.22
C VAL A 277 -43.81 -31.65 -1.79
N MET A 278 -43.98 -31.31 -3.07
CA MET A 278 -45.31 -31.35 -3.71
C MET A 278 -45.88 -32.77 -3.85
N GLY A 279 -45.05 -33.73 -4.28
CA GLY A 279 -45.45 -35.12 -4.44
C GLY A 279 -45.71 -35.82 -3.10
N TYR A 280 -44.70 -35.85 -2.22
CA TYR A 280 -44.83 -36.52 -0.92
C TYR A 280 -45.73 -35.74 0.06
N GLY A 281 -45.63 -34.41 0.08
CA GLY A 281 -46.51 -33.55 0.88
C GLY A 281 -47.97 -33.63 0.43
N GLY A 282 -48.21 -33.66 -0.89
CA GLY A 282 -49.55 -33.89 -1.47
C GLY A 282 -50.10 -35.26 -1.07
N TYR A 283 -49.30 -36.33 -1.14
CA TYR A 283 -49.69 -37.65 -0.66
C TYR A 283 -50.09 -37.63 0.82
N LEU A 284 -49.26 -37.01 1.68
CA LEU A 284 -49.57 -36.86 3.11
C LEU A 284 -50.85 -36.03 3.36
N ALA A 285 -51.10 -35.01 2.54
CA ALA A 285 -52.29 -34.17 2.64
C ALA A 285 -53.55 -34.93 2.25
N ILE A 286 -53.50 -35.72 1.18
CA ILE A 286 -54.62 -36.61 0.79
C ILE A 286 -54.89 -37.66 1.87
N ALA A 287 -53.85 -38.19 2.51
CA ALA A 287 -53.92 -39.09 3.63
C ALA A 287 -54.43 -38.46 4.96
N GLY A 288 -54.67 -37.13 4.99
CA GLY A 288 -55.05 -36.36 6.18
C GLY A 288 -54.01 -36.23 7.27
N LEU A 289 -52.74 -36.53 6.95
CA LEU A 289 -51.59 -36.46 7.88
C LEU A 289 -50.95 -35.06 7.98
N VAL A 290 -51.16 -34.21 6.99
CA VAL A 290 -50.75 -32.80 6.96
C VAL A 290 -51.84 -31.97 6.29
N THR A 291 -51.86 -30.66 6.54
CA THR A 291 -52.79 -29.74 5.89
C THR A 291 -52.19 -29.17 4.59
N VAL A 292 -53.01 -28.61 3.71
CA VAL A 292 -52.59 -27.97 2.46
C VAL A 292 -51.70 -26.77 2.76
N GLY A 293 -51.99 -25.98 3.79
CA GLY A 293 -51.19 -24.84 4.21
C GLY A 293 -49.80 -25.24 4.67
N VAL A 294 -49.64 -26.40 5.34
CA VAL A 294 -48.31 -26.94 5.67
C VAL A 294 -47.49 -27.24 4.41
N VAL A 295 -48.12 -27.85 3.40
CA VAL A 295 -47.40 -28.11 2.11
C VAL A 295 -46.97 -26.81 1.46
N VAL A 296 -47.83 -25.79 1.43
CA VAL A 296 -47.49 -24.46 0.87
C VAL A 296 -46.37 -23.79 1.67
N SER A 297 -46.39 -23.89 3.01
CA SER A 297 -45.28 -23.40 3.85
C SER A 297 -43.97 -24.08 3.50
N PHE A 298 -43.97 -25.41 3.32
CA PHE A 298 -42.75 -26.15 2.93
C PHE A 298 -42.25 -25.78 1.55
N LEU A 299 -43.11 -25.54 0.56
CA LEU A 299 -42.71 -25.07 -0.76
C LEU A 299 -41.94 -23.73 -0.67
N ARG A 300 -42.39 -22.84 0.22
CA ARG A 300 -41.69 -21.57 0.49
C ARG A 300 -40.39 -21.76 1.26
N TYR A 301 -40.37 -22.60 2.30
CA TYR A 301 -39.15 -22.86 3.07
C TYR A 301 -38.04 -23.49 2.22
N VAL A 302 -38.38 -24.43 1.35
CA VAL A 302 -37.41 -25.04 0.43
C VAL A 302 -36.75 -23.98 -0.44
N GLN A 303 -37.52 -23.07 -1.05
CA GLN A 303 -36.97 -21.98 -1.86
C GLN A 303 -36.04 -21.05 -1.05
N LEU A 304 -36.42 -20.69 0.18
CA LEU A 304 -35.65 -19.85 1.07
C LEU A 304 -34.37 -20.54 1.57
N PHE A 305 -34.38 -21.85 1.76
CA PHE A 305 -33.26 -22.63 2.29
C PHE A 305 -32.03 -22.60 1.36
N PHE A 306 -32.20 -22.61 0.05
CA PHE A 306 -31.09 -22.63 -0.91
C PHE A 306 -30.43 -21.29 -1.10
N ARG A 307 -31.07 -20.17 -0.77
CA ARG A 307 -30.56 -18.81 -0.92
C ARG A 307 -29.30 -18.53 -0.04
N PRO A 308 -29.31 -18.81 1.27
CA PRO A 308 -28.16 -18.65 2.14
C PRO A 308 -26.93 -19.47 1.71
N VAL A 309 -27.13 -20.66 1.13
CA VAL A 309 -26.03 -21.52 0.66
C VAL A 309 -25.20 -20.82 -0.41
N GLN A 310 -25.86 -20.11 -1.34
CA GLN A 310 -25.18 -19.34 -2.39
C GLN A 310 -24.43 -18.16 -1.78
N GLN A 311 -25.03 -17.43 -0.84
CA GLN A 311 -24.43 -16.26 -0.19
C GLN A 311 -23.19 -16.62 0.64
N ILE A 312 -23.25 -17.69 1.44
CA ILE A 312 -22.11 -18.13 2.27
C ILE A 312 -20.89 -18.47 1.40
N SER A 313 -21.10 -19.07 0.23
CA SER A 313 -19.99 -19.39 -0.68
C SER A 313 -19.26 -18.15 -1.21
N GLN A 314 -19.99 -17.06 -1.48
CA GLN A 314 -19.40 -15.78 -1.91
C GLN A 314 -18.64 -15.11 -0.77
N VAL A 315 -19.24 -15.05 0.41
CA VAL A 315 -18.63 -14.42 1.59
C VAL A 315 -17.38 -15.16 2.04
N TYR A 316 -17.33 -16.49 1.86
CA TYR A 316 -16.12 -17.25 2.19
C TYR A 316 -14.90 -16.81 1.37
N ALA A 317 -15.08 -16.48 0.10
CA ALA A 317 -13.99 -15.95 -0.73
C ALA A 317 -13.51 -14.57 -0.22
N VAL A 318 -14.48 -13.70 0.12
CA VAL A 318 -14.17 -12.37 0.71
C VAL A 318 -13.44 -12.53 2.05
N LEU A 319 -13.84 -13.47 2.90
CA LEU A 319 -13.18 -13.76 4.18
C LEU A 319 -11.71 -14.20 3.96
N GLN A 320 -11.44 -15.09 3.00
CA GLN A 320 -10.07 -15.51 2.71
C GLN A 320 -9.21 -14.35 2.21
N ALA A 321 -9.75 -13.54 1.29
CA ALA A 321 -9.05 -12.35 0.80
C ALA A 321 -8.79 -11.34 1.92
N ALA A 322 -9.76 -11.12 2.81
CA ALA A 322 -9.62 -10.21 3.94
C ALA A 322 -8.59 -10.69 4.98
N LEU A 323 -8.48 -12.01 5.20
CA LEU A 323 -7.44 -12.55 6.08
C LEU A 323 -6.04 -12.36 5.47
N ALA A 324 -5.87 -12.59 4.16
CA ALA A 324 -4.59 -12.36 3.49
C ALA A 324 -4.21 -10.87 3.48
N ALA A 325 -5.17 -9.97 3.19
CA ALA A 325 -4.96 -8.53 3.26
C ALA A 325 -4.61 -8.06 4.69
N GLY A 326 -5.31 -8.59 5.69
CA GLY A 326 -5.03 -8.32 7.10
C GLY A 326 -3.64 -8.76 7.53
N GLU A 327 -3.16 -9.93 7.07
CA GLU A 327 -1.81 -10.43 7.35
C GLU A 327 -0.76 -9.45 6.79
N ARG A 328 -0.86 -9.05 5.51
CA ARG A 328 0.07 -8.08 4.90
C ARG A 328 0.08 -6.73 5.62
N ILE A 329 -1.09 -6.26 6.09
CA ILE A 329 -1.18 -5.03 6.89
C ILE A 329 -0.48 -5.22 8.24
N PHE A 330 -0.68 -6.35 8.92
CA PHE A 330 -0.08 -6.60 10.22
C PHE A 330 1.43 -6.83 10.11
N ASP A 331 1.92 -7.47 9.06
CA ASP A 331 3.36 -7.59 8.78
C ASP A 331 4.01 -6.22 8.66
N LEU A 332 3.35 -5.27 7.97
CA LEU A 332 3.85 -3.90 7.90
C LEU A 332 3.82 -3.20 9.28
N LEU A 333 2.75 -3.37 10.06
CA LEU A 333 2.65 -2.76 11.39
C LEU A 333 3.68 -3.33 12.37
N ASP A 334 4.03 -4.60 12.22
CA ASP A 334 4.98 -5.32 13.07
C ASP A 334 6.43 -5.19 12.59
N GLU A 335 6.67 -4.62 11.40
CA GLU A 335 8.03 -4.42 10.88
C GLU A 335 8.91 -3.73 11.94
N PRO A 336 10.05 -4.33 12.34
CA PRO A 336 10.90 -3.75 13.36
C PRO A 336 11.51 -2.43 12.88
N LEU A 337 11.55 -1.44 13.77
CA LEU A 337 12.27 -0.20 13.52
C LEU A 337 13.77 -0.49 13.66
N THR A 338 14.48 -0.57 12.54
CA THR A 338 15.92 -0.85 12.52
C THR A 338 16.76 0.34 13.00
N LEU A 339 16.22 1.56 12.90
CA LEU A 339 16.88 2.78 13.32
C LEU A 339 16.06 3.43 14.44
N VAL A 340 16.50 3.26 15.68
CA VAL A 340 15.84 3.78 16.90
C VAL A 340 16.83 4.63 17.67
N ASP A 341 16.36 5.72 18.26
CA ASP A 341 17.20 6.50 19.17
C ASP A 341 17.45 5.70 20.45
N ALA A 342 18.68 5.75 20.99
CA ALA A 342 19.01 5.09 22.23
C ALA A 342 18.10 5.62 23.36
N PRO A 343 17.74 4.79 24.37
CA PRO A 343 16.86 5.24 25.46
C PRO A 343 17.40 6.45 26.25
N ASP A 344 18.71 6.63 26.24
CA ASP A 344 19.47 7.69 26.91
C ASP A 344 19.98 8.75 25.93
N ALA A 345 19.55 8.71 24.67
CA ALA A 345 19.94 9.68 23.65
C ALA A 345 19.57 11.11 24.07
N GLY A 346 20.59 11.97 24.18
CA GLY A 346 20.42 13.38 24.50
C GLY A 346 19.92 14.22 23.30
N GLU A 347 19.61 15.49 23.54
CA GLU A 347 19.48 16.44 22.45
C GLU A 347 20.86 16.89 21.95
N MET A 348 21.02 16.95 20.63
CA MET A 348 22.24 17.49 20.01
C MET A 348 22.40 18.97 20.38
N PRO A 349 23.50 19.38 21.05
CA PRO A 349 23.78 20.79 21.32
C PRO A 349 23.86 21.62 20.02
N LEU A 350 23.90 22.95 20.16
CA LEU A 350 24.10 23.81 18.99
C LEU A 350 25.45 23.48 18.33
N MET A 351 25.38 22.95 17.11
CA MET A 351 26.54 22.47 16.39
C MET A 351 27.50 23.62 16.00
N ARG A 352 28.80 23.39 16.18
CA ARG A 352 29.88 24.19 15.54
C ARG A 352 30.15 23.68 14.14
N GLY A 353 29.96 22.35 13.92
CA GLY A 353 30.05 21.70 12.64
C GLY A 353 31.38 21.00 12.36
N HIS A 354 32.17 20.63 13.37
CA HIS A 354 33.33 19.75 13.18
C HIS A 354 32.86 18.31 13.03
N VAL A 355 33.11 17.69 11.87
CA VAL A 355 32.68 16.34 11.54
C VAL A 355 33.87 15.41 11.41
N VAL A 356 33.81 14.23 12.02
CA VAL A 356 34.86 13.19 11.92
C VAL A 356 34.19 11.85 11.64
N PHE A 357 34.64 11.18 10.59
CA PHE A 357 34.41 9.75 10.37
C PHE A 357 35.64 9.02 10.89
N ASP A 358 35.46 8.11 11.81
CA ASP A 358 36.54 7.39 12.49
C ASP A 358 36.42 5.89 12.20
N HIS A 359 37.25 5.40 11.27
CA HIS A 359 37.32 4.01 10.83
C HIS A 359 35.95 3.41 10.51
N VAL A 360 35.16 4.11 9.68
CA VAL A 360 33.77 3.76 9.40
C VAL A 360 33.68 2.62 8.40
N ASP A 361 32.96 1.57 8.83
CA ASP A 361 32.53 0.44 8.00
C ASP A 361 31.02 0.45 7.83
N PHE A 362 30.53 0.13 6.62
CA PHE A 362 29.11 0.06 6.34
C PHE A 362 28.76 -0.87 5.17
N ALA A 363 27.66 -1.65 5.34
CA ALA A 363 27.00 -2.42 4.29
C ALA A 363 25.47 -2.27 4.39
N TYR A 364 24.79 -2.14 3.24
CA TYR A 364 23.31 -2.06 3.21
C TYR A 364 22.62 -3.38 3.58
N THR A 365 23.27 -4.51 3.30
CA THR A 365 22.78 -5.84 3.67
C THR A 365 23.89 -6.56 4.43
N ALA A 366 23.66 -6.85 5.71
CA ALA A 366 24.51 -7.78 6.43
C ALA A 366 24.31 -9.18 5.82
N ARG A 367 25.26 -9.64 4.97
CA ARG A 367 25.32 -11.06 4.60
C ARG A 367 25.96 -11.80 5.75
N ASP A 368 25.24 -12.79 6.27
CA ASP A 368 25.74 -13.66 7.34
C ASP A 368 27.08 -14.28 6.92
N GLY A 369 28.16 -13.89 7.59
CA GLY A 369 29.47 -14.54 7.54
C GLY A 369 30.57 -13.89 6.71
N GLY A 370 30.34 -12.79 5.98
CA GLY A 370 31.38 -12.07 5.24
C GLY A 370 32.04 -10.98 6.11
N SER A 371 33.27 -11.20 6.57
CA SER A 371 34.07 -10.19 7.29
C SER A 371 35.06 -9.44 6.41
N GLY A 372 34.95 -9.53 5.08
CA GLY A 372 35.87 -8.91 4.12
C GLY A 372 35.34 -7.58 3.58
N CYS A 373 36.25 -6.61 3.39
CA CYS A 373 35.94 -5.31 2.76
C CYS A 373 35.33 -5.41 1.35
N GLU A 374 35.47 -6.54 0.66
CA GLU A 374 34.92 -6.77 -0.68
C GLU A 374 33.39 -6.80 -0.72
N GLU A 375 32.73 -7.04 0.43
CA GLU A 375 31.26 -7.05 0.55
C GLU A 375 30.72 -5.76 1.17
N MET A 376 31.57 -4.85 1.64
CA MET A 376 31.18 -3.58 2.27
C MET A 376 31.03 -2.47 1.23
N THR A 377 30.05 -1.58 1.46
CA THR A 377 29.88 -0.37 0.65
C THR A 377 30.91 0.71 1.04
N LEU A 378 31.24 0.79 2.33
CA LEU A 378 32.34 1.60 2.88
C LEU A 378 33.19 0.70 3.78
N CYS A 379 34.51 0.86 3.68
CA CYS A 379 35.46 0.05 4.43
C CYS A 379 36.61 0.92 4.93
N ASP A 380 36.75 1.01 6.26
CA ASP A 380 37.81 1.75 6.96
C ASP A 380 37.89 3.24 6.51
N VAL A 381 36.73 3.88 6.39
CA VAL A 381 36.64 5.28 5.92
C VAL A 381 36.93 6.22 7.08
N SER A 382 38.03 6.98 6.96
CA SER A 382 38.39 8.01 7.93
C SER A 382 38.53 9.36 7.23
N LEU A 383 37.75 10.36 7.68
CA LEU A 383 37.81 11.73 7.18
C LEU A 383 37.49 12.75 8.29
N SER A 384 37.96 13.97 8.09
CA SER A 384 37.68 15.07 9.03
C SER A 384 37.35 16.34 8.27
N ALA A 385 36.31 17.06 8.70
CA ALA A 385 35.93 18.37 8.22
C ALA A 385 35.86 19.35 9.40
N LYS A 386 36.66 20.42 9.36
CA LYS A 386 36.60 21.49 10.38
C LYS A 386 35.30 22.29 10.23
N ALA A 387 34.88 22.94 11.31
CA ALA A 387 33.74 23.86 11.27
C ALA A 387 33.91 24.93 10.16
N GLY A 388 32.89 25.08 9.33
CA GLY A 388 32.90 26.06 8.21
C GLY A 388 33.63 25.61 6.96
N GLN A 389 34.19 24.40 6.90
CA GLN A 389 34.87 23.86 5.70
C GLN A 389 33.88 23.25 4.71
N THR A 390 34.20 23.45 3.44
CA THR A 390 33.56 22.73 2.33
C THR A 390 34.40 21.51 1.94
N VAL A 391 33.82 20.32 2.10
CA VAL A 391 34.42 19.04 1.73
C VAL A 391 33.76 18.51 0.47
N ALA A 392 34.53 18.30 -0.58
CA ALA A 392 34.10 17.66 -1.80
C ALA A 392 34.41 16.15 -1.75
N VAL A 393 33.41 15.31 -2.00
CA VAL A 393 33.57 13.85 -2.13
C VAL A 393 33.44 13.50 -3.61
N VAL A 394 34.51 12.95 -4.19
CA VAL A 394 34.59 12.57 -5.60
C VAL A 394 34.92 11.09 -5.75
N GLY A 395 34.59 10.52 -6.89
CA GLY A 395 34.86 9.10 -7.18
C GLY A 395 33.93 8.55 -8.24
N PRO A 396 34.16 7.34 -8.76
CA PRO A 396 33.30 6.70 -9.74
C PRO A 396 31.90 6.42 -9.17
N THR A 397 30.94 6.16 -10.07
CA THR A 397 29.61 5.72 -9.67
C THR A 397 29.71 4.40 -8.91
N GLY A 398 28.97 4.27 -7.80
CA GLY A 398 29.04 3.10 -6.93
C GLY A 398 30.20 3.11 -5.91
N ALA A 399 31.03 4.15 -5.85
CA ALA A 399 32.13 4.22 -4.88
C ALA A 399 31.70 4.41 -3.41
N GLY A 400 30.42 4.69 -3.12
CA GLY A 400 29.91 4.89 -1.76
C GLY A 400 29.69 6.35 -1.35
N LYS A 401 29.77 7.31 -2.28
CA LYS A 401 29.61 8.75 -1.98
C LYS A 401 28.27 9.09 -1.31
N THR A 402 27.17 8.63 -1.88
CA THR A 402 25.83 8.85 -1.32
C THR A 402 25.66 8.14 0.03
N THR A 403 26.30 6.98 0.20
CA THR A 403 26.32 6.25 1.47
C THR A 403 26.97 7.07 2.58
N LEU A 404 28.11 7.73 2.31
CA LEU A 404 28.81 8.55 3.27
C LEU A 404 27.92 9.70 3.79
N VAL A 405 27.21 10.40 2.90
CA VAL A 405 26.32 11.49 3.33
C VAL A 405 25.04 10.98 4.02
N ASN A 406 24.58 9.79 3.68
CA ASN A 406 23.48 9.15 4.37
C ASN A 406 23.84 8.76 5.81
N LEU A 407 25.07 8.32 6.05
CA LEU A 407 25.58 8.04 7.40
C LEU A 407 25.72 9.32 8.23
N LEU A 408 26.18 10.41 7.62
CA LEU A 408 26.27 11.72 8.28
C LEU A 408 24.91 12.19 8.78
N GLY A 409 23.85 12.04 7.95
CA GLY A 409 22.45 12.37 8.32
C GLY A 409 21.79 11.33 9.22
N ARG A 410 22.54 10.27 9.61
CA ARG A 410 22.03 9.12 10.35
C ARG A 410 20.74 8.56 9.76
N PHE A 411 20.71 8.40 8.41
CA PHE A 411 19.66 7.63 7.73
C PHE A 411 19.91 6.12 7.88
N TYR A 412 21.16 5.75 8.19
CA TYR A 412 21.64 4.42 8.56
C TYR A 412 22.62 4.57 9.71
N ASP A 413 22.76 3.57 10.54
CA ASP A 413 23.83 3.47 11.52
C ASP A 413 25.02 2.73 10.93
N VAL A 414 26.25 3.09 11.31
CA VAL A 414 27.48 2.43 10.86
C VAL A 414 27.55 0.99 11.36
N THR A 415 28.17 0.10 10.58
CA THR A 415 28.40 -1.29 10.99
C THR A 415 29.66 -1.40 11.87
N GLY A 416 30.66 -0.55 11.63
CA GLY A 416 31.88 -0.41 12.44
C GLY A 416 32.33 1.03 12.48
N GLY A 417 33.17 1.38 13.46
CA GLY A 417 33.63 2.74 13.67
C GLY A 417 32.57 3.71 14.21
N SER A 418 32.79 5.01 14.00
CA SER A 418 31.88 6.06 14.48
C SER A 418 31.85 7.30 13.57
N VAL A 419 30.70 8.01 13.58
CA VAL A 419 30.54 9.34 12.98
C VAL A 419 30.32 10.33 14.10
N LEU A 420 31.28 11.25 14.24
CA LEU A 420 31.29 12.24 15.33
C LEU A 420 30.98 13.62 14.77
N ILE A 421 30.14 14.36 15.47
CA ILE A 421 29.89 15.78 15.21
C ILE A 421 30.21 16.54 16.49
N ASP A 422 31.19 17.48 16.42
CA ASP A 422 31.72 18.19 17.57
C ASP A 422 32.18 17.27 18.71
N GLY A 423 32.65 16.05 18.36
CA GLY A 423 33.14 15.04 19.30
C GLY A 423 32.02 14.17 19.90
N ILE A 424 30.77 14.33 19.51
CA ILE A 424 29.62 13.54 19.95
C ILE A 424 29.27 12.54 18.85
N ASP A 425 29.14 11.27 19.20
CA ASP A 425 28.67 10.26 18.24
C ASP A 425 27.19 10.53 17.85
N VAL A 426 26.90 10.46 16.56
CA VAL A 426 25.54 10.68 16.05
C VAL A 426 24.53 9.69 16.60
N ARG A 427 24.99 8.55 17.15
CA ARG A 427 24.15 7.51 17.79
C ARG A 427 23.71 7.88 19.19
N ASP A 428 24.46 8.76 19.88
CA ASP A 428 24.19 9.17 21.27
C ASP A 428 23.18 10.33 21.38
N VAL A 429 22.73 10.86 20.25
CA VAL A 429 21.76 11.96 20.20
C VAL A 429 20.48 11.57 19.47
N THR A 430 19.39 12.29 19.73
CA THR A 430 18.14 12.04 19.01
C THR A 430 18.24 12.51 17.57
N ARG A 431 17.74 11.68 16.62
CA ARG A 431 17.74 11.99 15.18
C ARG A 431 17.03 13.31 14.87
N ALA A 432 15.98 13.62 15.63
CA ALA A 432 15.24 14.87 15.45
C ALA A 432 16.08 16.10 15.76
N SER A 433 16.86 16.10 16.86
CA SER A 433 17.74 17.21 17.25
C SER A 433 18.94 17.34 16.32
N LEU A 434 19.50 16.21 15.86
CA LEU A 434 20.56 16.13 14.88
C LEU A 434 20.14 16.77 13.55
N ARG A 435 19.05 16.23 12.93
CA ARG A 435 18.61 16.65 11.60
C ARG A 435 18.03 18.05 11.55
N ARG A 436 17.54 18.59 12.67
CA ARG A 436 17.05 19.98 12.75
C ARG A 436 18.14 21.00 12.44
N GLN A 437 19.41 20.66 12.66
CA GLN A 437 20.56 21.53 12.41
C GLN A 437 21.29 21.17 11.12
N MET A 438 20.75 20.20 10.33
CA MET A 438 21.31 19.77 9.06
C MET A 438 20.39 20.16 7.90
N GLY A 439 20.97 20.53 6.78
CA GLY A 439 20.25 20.74 5.52
C GLY A 439 20.69 19.73 4.48
N VAL A 440 19.72 19.19 3.75
CA VAL A 440 19.99 18.24 2.66
C VAL A 440 19.38 18.78 1.38
N VAL A 441 20.19 18.91 0.34
CA VAL A 441 19.76 19.24 -1.02
C VAL A 441 20.07 18.03 -1.89
N LEU A 442 19.01 17.34 -2.32
CA LEU A 442 19.11 16.14 -3.15
C LEU A 442 19.28 16.51 -4.62
N GLN A 443 19.88 15.60 -5.39
CA GLN A 443 20.03 15.69 -6.83
C GLN A 443 18.72 16.02 -7.54
N ASP A 444 17.66 15.26 -7.24
CA ASP A 444 16.29 15.52 -7.70
C ASP A 444 15.51 16.18 -6.56
N SER A 445 15.31 17.50 -6.65
CA SER A 445 14.53 18.23 -5.66
C SER A 445 13.07 17.82 -5.70
N PHE A 446 12.63 17.06 -4.70
CA PHE A 446 11.22 16.68 -4.56
C PHE A 446 10.40 17.85 -4.05
N LEU A 447 9.30 18.17 -4.77
CA LEU A 447 8.33 19.18 -4.35
C LEU A 447 7.01 18.50 -4.02
N PHE A 448 6.46 18.88 -2.88
CA PHE A 448 5.17 18.41 -2.41
C PHE A 448 4.03 19.14 -3.15
N ALA A 449 2.88 18.49 -3.27
CA ALA A 449 1.65 19.16 -3.70
C ALA A 449 1.31 20.28 -2.69
N GLY A 450 0.99 21.47 -3.19
CA GLY A 450 0.75 22.68 -2.40
C GLY A 450 1.35 23.91 -3.07
N THR A 451 1.43 25.02 -2.38
CA THR A 451 1.96 26.26 -2.95
C THR A 451 3.49 26.27 -3.03
N VAL A 452 4.05 27.15 -3.87
CA VAL A 452 5.50 27.41 -3.88
C VAL A 452 5.99 27.86 -2.50
N ALA A 453 5.22 28.75 -1.83
CA ALA A 453 5.51 29.22 -0.48
C ALA A 453 5.59 28.06 0.52
N ASP A 454 4.64 27.11 0.49
CA ASP A 454 4.61 25.96 1.39
C ASP A 454 5.82 25.05 1.17
N ASN A 455 6.22 24.86 -0.08
CA ASN A 455 7.40 24.09 -0.43
C ASN A 455 8.71 24.71 0.10
N ILE A 456 8.85 26.03 0.06
CA ILE A 456 10.00 26.71 0.68
C ILE A 456 9.90 26.65 2.20
N ARG A 457 8.72 26.92 2.76
CA ARG A 457 8.43 26.89 4.21
C ARG A 457 8.65 25.53 4.84
N TYR A 458 8.69 24.46 4.04
CA TYR A 458 9.01 23.11 4.52
C TYR A 458 10.38 23.03 5.22
N GLY A 459 11.33 23.92 4.88
CA GLY A 459 12.60 24.04 5.59
C GLY A 459 12.47 24.54 7.04
N ARG A 460 11.44 25.38 7.32
CA ARG A 460 11.10 25.88 8.66
C ARG A 460 9.63 26.26 8.70
N LEU A 461 8.78 25.33 9.20
CA LEU A 461 7.31 25.44 9.16
C LEU A 461 6.74 26.71 9.79
N GLY A 462 7.41 27.26 10.81
CA GLY A 462 6.99 28.50 11.48
C GLY A 462 7.45 29.81 10.80
N ALA A 463 8.09 29.74 9.62
CA ALA A 463 8.59 30.93 8.93
C ALA A 463 7.46 31.79 8.36
N LYS A 464 7.63 33.11 8.48
CA LYS A 464 6.72 34.11 7.91
C LYS A 464 6.94 34.26 6.40
N ASP A 465 5.99 34.88 5.72
CA ASP A 465 6.05 35.06 4.26
C ASP A 465 7.23 35.94 3.83
N ASP A 466 7.60 36.94 4.63
CA ASP A 466 8.79 37.78 4.39
C ASP A 466 10.10 36.98 4.47
N GLU A 467 10.19 36.01 5.39
CA GLU A 467 11.35 35.12 5.49
C GLU A 467 11.43 34.14 4.31
N VAL A 468 10.27 33.62 3.85
CA VAL A 468 10.16 32.78 2.66
C VAL A 468 10.61 33.55 1.42
N GLU A 469 10.15 34.79 1.27
CA GLU A 469 10.55 35.66 0.15
C GLU A 469 12.04 36.00 0.22
N ALA A 470 12.58 36.30 1.40
CA ALA A 470 14.00 36.57 1.58
C ALA A 470 14.87 35.36 1.21
N ALA A 471 14.46 34.15 1.59
CA ALA A 471 15.15 32.91 1.21
C ALA A 471 15.12 32.70 -0.31
N ALA A 472 13.98 32.92 -0.97
CA ALA A 472 13.86 32.82 -2.42
C ALA A 472 14.72 33.87 -3.15
N ARG A 473 14.78 35.10 -2.64
CA ARG A 473 15.68 36.15 -3.19
C ARG A 473 17.14 35.79 -3.03
N ALA A 474 17.51 35.18 -1.92
CA ALA A 474 18.89 34.79 -1.64
C ALA A 474 19.46 33.81 -2.67
N VAL A 475 18.62 32.92 -3.21
CA VAL A 475 18.97 31.92 -4.23
C VAL A 475 18.61 32.34 -5.66
N GLY A 476 18.09 33.56 -5.87
CA GLY A 476 17.68 34.04 -7.18
C GLY A 476 16.39 33.38 -7.73
N ALA A 477 15.57 32.81 -6.84
CA ALA A 477 14.32 32.17 -7.23
C ALA A 477 13.14 33.15 -7.35
N HIS A 478 13.24 34.34 -6.72
CA HIS A 478 12.15 35.31 -6.61
C HIS A 478 11.55 35.69 -7.96
N ASP A 479 12.39 36.05 -8.93
CA ASP A 479 11.93 36.61 -10.21
C ASP A 479 11.12 35.59 -11.01
N PHE A 480 11.58 34.32 -11.06
CA PHE A 480 10.78 33.30 -11.76
C PHE A 480 9.50 32.98 -10.99
N ILE A 481 9.53 32.96 -9.65
CA ILE A 481 8.34 32.74 -8.83
C ILE A 481 7.30 33.82 -9.11
N MET A 482 7.72 35.07 -9.16
CA MET A 482 6.82 36.20 -9.49
C MET A 482 6.32 36.17 -10.92
N SER A 483 6.98 35.47 -11.85
CA SER A 483 6.50 35.27 -13.22
C SER A 483 5.41 34.19 -13.32
N LEU A 484 5.20 33.38 -12.29
CA LEU A 484 4.13 32.41 -12.23
C LEU A 484 2.77 33.11 -12.02
N SER A 485 1.68 32.51 -12.46
CA SER A 485 0.34 33.10 -12.48
C SER A 485 -0.16 33.65 -11.15
N LYS A 486 0.26 33.03 -10.03
CA LYS A 486 -0.11 33.44 -8.66
C LYS A 486 1.13 33.68 -7.77
N GLY A 487 2.31 33.88 -8.36
CA GLY A 487 3.55 34.07 -7.60
C GLY A 487 3.80 32.94 -6.59
N TYR A 488 4.09 33.30 -5.35
CA TYR A 488 4.31 32.35 -4.25
C TYR A 488 3.10 31.45 -3.92
N GLN A 489 1.90 31.89 -4.25
CA GLN A 489 0.65 31.15 -4.04
C GLN A 489 0.29 30.23 -5.25
N THR A 490 1.20 30.06 -6.19
CA THR A 490 1.02 29.14 -7.30
C THR A 490 1.02 27.70 -6.77
N GLU A 491 -0.07 26.98 -7.02
CA GLU A 491 -0.20 25.57 -6.65
C GLU A 491 0.65 24.70 -7.57
N LEU A 492 1.46 23.86 -6.98
CA LEU A 492 2.27 22.85 -7.65
C LEU A 492 1.53 21.51 -7.60
N GLY A 493 1.39 20.87 -8.76
CA GLY A 493 0.92 19.48 -8.84
C GLY A 493 1.98 18.50 -8.34
N GLU A 494 1.69 17.21 -8.51
CA GLU A 494 2.61 16.14 -8.10
C GLU A 494 4.03 16.39 -8.64
N ARG A 495 5.01 16.33 -7.73
CA ARG A 495 6.45 16.51 -8.01
C ARG A 495 6.80 17.84 -8.71
N GLY A 496 5.92 18.84 -8.68
CA GLY A 496 6.16 20.12 -9.35
C GLY A 496 6.27 20.01 -10.87
N GLY A 497 5.48 19.13 -11.50
CA GLY A 497 5.58 18.77 -12.93
C GLY A 497 5.44 19.93 -13.91
N THR A 498 4.93 21.08 -13.48
CA THR A 498 4.82 22.31 -14.29
C THR A 498 6.10 23.15 -14.32
N LEU A 499 7.06 22.88 -13.44
CA LEU A 499 8.33 23.60 -13.32
C LEU A 499 9.47 22.89 -14.05
N SER A 500 10.43 23.66 -14.58
CA SER A 500 11.66 23.09 -15.10
C SER A 500 12.50 22.47 -13.98
N GLN A 501 13.45 21.60 -14.32
CA GLN A 501 14.34 20.97 -13.34
C GLN A 501 15.12 22.00 -12.53
N GLY A 502 15.67 23.03 -13.20
CA GLY A 502 16.39 24.12 -12.54
C GLY A 502 15.51 24.95 -11.60
N GLN A 503 14.24 25.22 -11.98
CA GLN A 503 13.29 25.90 -11.10
C GLN A 503 12.97 25.07 -9.84
N ARG A 504 12.76 23.76 -9.99
CA ARG A 504 12.59 22.87 -8.82
C ARG A 504 13.80 22.88 -7.91
N GLN A 505 15.01 22.88 -8.49
CA GLN A 505 16.26 22.92 -7.72
C GLN A 505 16.42 24.25 -6.97
N LEU A 506 16.08 25.39 -7.58
CA LEU A 506 16.07 26.70 -6.91
C LEU A 506 15.09 26.75 -5.72
N ILE A 507 13.91 26.14 -5.83
CA ILE A 507 12.98 26.01 -4.69
C ILE A 507 13.59 25.12 -3.59
N GLY A 508 14.24 24.01 -3.95
CA GLY A 508 14.96 23.16 -3.01
C GLY A 508 16.10 23.89 -2.28
N LEU A 509 16.86 24.74 -2.99
CA LEU A 509 17.87 25.59 -2.38
C LEU A 509 17.26 26.66 -1.47
N ALA A 510 16.15 27.29 -1.86
CA ALA A 510 15.44 28.25 -1.00
C ALA A 510 14.94 27.59 0.30
N ARG A 511 14.47 26.32 0.23
CA ARG A 511 14.12 25.50 1.40
C ARG A 511 15.33 25.32 2.33
N ALA A 512 16.50 25.01 1.78
CA ALA A 512 17.73 24.82 2.56
C ALA A 512 18.24 26.13 3.17
N VAL A 513 18.14 27.26 2.45
CA VAL A 513 18.47 28.60 3.00
C VAL A 513 17.56 28.95 4.17
N LEU A 514 16.25 28.71 4.03
CA LEU A 514 15.26 29.01 5.08
C LEU A 514 15.46 28.17 6.34
N ALA A 515 15.93 26.92 6.17
CA ALA A 515 16.26 26.04 7.29
C ALA A 515 17.46 26.53 8.10
N ASP A 516 18.37 27.30 7.51
CA ASP A 516 19.62 27.83 8.10
C ASP A 516 20.44 26.76 8.85
N PRO A 517 20.85 25.69 8.17
CA PRO A 517 21.56 24.57 8.79
C PRO A 517 23.01 24.93 9.15
N ARG A 518 23.56 24.23 10.15
CA ARG A 518 25.01 24.27 10.49
C ARG A 518 25.84 23.35 9.64
N ILE A 519 25.28 22.20 9.29
CA ILE A 519 25.88 21.23 8.37
C ILE A 519 25.00 21.11 7.13
N LEU A 520 25.59 21.22 5.97
CA LEU A 520 24.92 21.14 4.68
C LEU A 520 25.40 19.93 3.90
N ILE A 521 24.47 19.15 3.39
CA ILE A 521 24.71 18.02 2.50
C ILE A 521 24.17 18.38 1.13
N LEU A 522 25.02 18.34 0.10
CA LEU A 522 24.65 18.62 -1.27
C LEU A 522 24.96 17.41 -2.15
N ASP A 523 23.94 16.86 -2.79
CA ASP A 523 24.11 15.87 -3.86
C ASP A 523 23.91 16.58 -5.20
N GLU A 524 25.03 16.93 -5.85
CA GLU A 524 25.06 17.82 -7.00
C GLU A 524 25.02 17.02 -8.32
N ALA A 525 23.85 16.93 -8.96
CA ALA A 525 23.74 16.56 -10.36
C ALA A 525 22.78 17.50 -11.08
N THR A 526 23.33 18.34 -11.95
CA THR A 526 22.56 19.26 -12.78
C THR A 526 22.69 18.90 -14.26
N SER A 527 22.38 17.66 -14.61
CA SER A 527 22.16 17.27 -15.99
C SER A 527 20.84 17.88 -16.48
N ASN A 528 20.83 18.54 -17.63
CA ASN A 528 19.67 19.11 -18.33
C ASN A 528 19.08 20.42 -17.77
N VAL A 529 19.93 21.34 -17.28
CA VAL A 529 19.53 22.71 -16.93
C VAL A 529 20.12 23.67 -17.97
N ASP A 530 19.35 24.70 -18.38
CA ASP A 530 19.85 25.73 -19.27
C ASP A 530 20.97 26.57 -18.62
N THR A 531 21.89 27.07 -19.41
CA THR A 531 23.11 27.78 -18.95
C THR A 531 22.81 28.98 -18.04
N ARG A 532 21.71 29.71 -18.28
CA ARG A 532 21.34 30.88 -17.46
C ARG A 532 20.90 30.47 -16.06
N THR A 533 20.02 29.46 -15.99
CA THR A 533 19.55 28.90 -14.73
C THR A 533 20.70 28.22 -13.98
N GLU A 534 21.61 27.57 -14.70
CA GLU A 534 22.82 26.96 -14.14
C GLU A 534 23.70 27.95 -13.41
N LEU A 535 23.98 29.12 -14.01
CA LEU A 535 24.73 30.20 -13.37
C LEU A 535 24.02 30.73 -12.11
N THR A 536 22.71 30.81 -12.14
CA THR A 536 21.93 31.23 -10.98
C THR A 536 22.04 30.20 -9.84
N ILE A 537 21.93 28.90 -10.15
CA ILE A 537 22.13 27.82 -9.19
C ILE A 537 23.55 27.84 -8.60
N GLN A 538 24.57 28.03 -9.41
CA GLN A 538 25.96 28.13 -8.92
C GLN A 538 26.14 29.26 -7.91
N ARG A 539 25.66 30.46 -8.23
CA ARG A 539 25.74 31.60 -7.30
C ARG A 539 24.95 31.37 -6.01
N ALA A 540 23.81 30.70 -6.13
CA ALA A 540 23.00 30.31 -4.97
C ALA A 540 23.74 29.30 -4.08
N LEU A 541 24.39 28.30 -4.69
CA LEU A 541 25.21 27.32 -3.99
C LEU A 541 26.41 27.98 -3.27
N GLU A 542 27.19 28.84 -3.95
CA GLU A 542 28.30 29.55 -3.33
C GLU A 542 27.86 30.31 -2.07
N LYS A 543 26.76 31.05 -2.17
CA LYS A 543 26.19 31.77 -1.04
C LYS A 543 25.67 30.86 0.08
N LEU A 544 25.15 29.70 -0.28
CA LEU A 544 24.63 28.71 0.68
C LEU A 544 25.78 28.03 1.44
N LEU A 545 26.95 27.85 0.82
CA LEU A 545 28.12 27.23 1.41
C LEU A 545 28.82 28.14 2.44
N GLU A 546 28.71 29.46 2.30
CA GLU A 546 29.41 30.43 3.15
C GLU A 546 29.11 30.23 4.64
N GLY A 547 30.17 30.04 5.44
CA GLY A 547 30.10 29.93 6.90
C GLY A 547 29.48 28.65 7.44
N ARG A 548 29.22 27.63 6.60
CA ARG A 548 28.66 26.34 6.97
C ARG A 548 29.63 25.21 6.66
N THR A 549 29.59 24.16 7.50
CA THR A 549 30.30 22.92 7.17
C THR A 549 29.52 22.20 6.10
N SER A 550 30.12 21.97 4.95
CA SER A 550 29.37 21.46 3.79
C SER A 550 30.04 20.20 3.23
N PHE A 551 29.22 19.17 3.00
CA PHE A 551 29.63 17.96 2.30
C PHE A 551 28.97 17.93 0.92
N VAL A 552 29.77 17.94 -0.13
CA VAL A 552 29.30 18.03 -1.50
C VAL A 552 29.71 16.79 -2.28
N ILE A 553 28.74 16.02 -2.76
CA ILE A 553 28.99 14.98 -3.77
C ILE A 553 29.18 15.72 -5.10
N ALA A 554 30.43 15.95 -5.44
CA ALA A 554 30.73 16.85 -6.53
C ALA A 554 30.74 16.13 -7.89
N HIS A 555 29.87 16.57 -8.77
CA HIS A 555 29.85 16.24 -10.19
C HIS A 555 30.31 17.39 -11.09
N ARG A 556 30.63 18.56 -10.52
CA ARG A 556 31.07 19.76 -11.22
C ARG A 556 32.48 20.15 -10.83
N LEU A 557 33.21 20.62 -11.83
CA LEU A 557 34.57 21.07 -11.64
C LEU A 557 34.69 22.30 -10.73
N SER A 558 33.78 23.27 -10.88
CA SER A 558 33.75 24.49 -10.07
C SER A 558 33.65 24.20 -8.57
N THR A 559 32.79 23.26 -8.19
CA THR A 559 32.59 22.87 -6.79
C THR A 559 33.82 22.17 -6.21
N VAL A 560 34.46 21.28 -6.99
CA VAL A 560 35.68 20.58 -6.57
C VAL A 560 36.86 21.55 -6.43
N ARG A 561 36.96 22.49 -7.34
CA ARG A 561 38.05 23.47 -7.34
C ARG A 561 37.99 24.44 -6.16
N ASN A 562 36.79 24.81 -5.75
CA ASN A 562 36.55 25.76 -4.67
C ASN A 562 36.42 25.09 -3.29
N ALA A 563 36.48 23.76 -3.21
CA ALA A 563 36.41 23.03 -1.94
C ALA A 563 37.72 23.18 -1.14
N ASP A 564 37.60 23.31 0.19
CA ASP A 564 38.75 23.37 1.11
C ASP A 564 39.49 22.03 1.17
N GLN A 565 38.76 20.93 1.06
CA GLN A 565 39.28 19.56 1.05
C GLN A 565 38.53 18.73 0.02
N VAL A 566 39.26 17.88 -0.68
CA VAL A 566 38.70 16.88 -1.61
C VAL A 566 39.09 15.50 -1.10
N TYR A 567 38.11 14.61 -0.97
CA TYR A 567 38.31 13.19 -0.64
C TYR A 567 37.93 12.35 -1.85
N VAL A 568 38.86 11.50 -2.28
CA VAL A 568 38.67 10.60 -3.41
C VAL A 568 38.28 9.24 -2.89
N LEU A 569 37.07 8.82 -3.21
CA LEU A 569 36.49 7.55 -2.81
C LEU A 569 36.53 6.56 -3.97
N GLU A 570 37.17 5.39 -3.78
CA GLU A 570 37.24 4.31 -4.76
C GLU A 570 37.12 2.96 -4.04
N GLY A 571 36.21 2.10 -4.54
CA GLY A 571 35.97 0.78 -3.94
C GLY A 571 35.61 0.82 -2.45
N GLY A 572 34.84 1.85 -2.02
CA GLY A 572 34.42 2.02 -0.62
C GLY A 572 35.51 2.56 0.32
N ARG A 573 36.68 2.99 -0.19
CA ARG A 573 37.79 3.50 0.62
C ARG A 573 38.21 4.89 0.17
N ILE A 574 38.75 5.69 1.08
CA ILE A 574 39.42 6.94 0.74
C ILE A 574 40.85 6.61 0.28
N VAL A 575 41.11 6.85 -1.01
CA VAL A 575 42.41 6.57 -1.63
C VAL A 575 43.33 7.80 -1.64
N GLU A 576 42.76 9.01 -1.73
CA GLU A 576 43.48 10.28 -1.73
C GLU A 576 42.67 11.36 -1.01
N HIS A 577 43.36 12.30 -0.39
CA HIS A 577 42.74 13.50 0.17
C HIS A 577 43.72 14.69 0.12
N GLY A 578 43.18 15.89 0.00
CA GLY A 578 43.96 17.12 -0.08
C GLY A 578 43.21 18.24 -0.79
N THR A 579 43.86 19.32 -1.09
CA THR A 579 43.31 20.39 -1.93
C THR A 579 43.33 19.99 -3.40
N HIS A 580 42.49 20.63 -4.22
CA HIS A 580 42.46 20.42 -5.66
C HIS A 580 43.84 20.49 -6.31
N GLN A 581 44.65 21.50 -5.93
CA GLN A 581 45.98 21.71 -6.51
C GLN A 581 46.99 20.63 -6.09
N GLU A 582 46.98 20.24 -4.81
CA GLU A 582 47.83 19.16 -4.29
C GLU A 582 47.54 17.83 -4.98
N LEU A 583 46.29 17.46 -5.10
CA LEU A 583 45.88 16.20 -5.72
C LEU A 583 46.18 16.16 -7.23
N LEU A 584 46.05 17.27 -7.94
CA LEU A 584 46.48 17.35 -9.33
C LEU A 584 48.01 17.19 -9.48
N ALA A 585 48.78 17.79 -8.57
CA ALA A 585 50.24 17.70 -8.60
C ALA A 585 50.74 16.28 -8.27
N GLN A 586 50.00 15.52 -7.46
CA GLN A 586 50.34 14.13 -7.14
C GLN A 586 50.18 13.17 -8.35
N GLY A 587 49.32 13.52 -9.33
CA GLY A 587 49.13 12.71 -10.54
C GLY A 587 48.44 11.36 -10.31
N GLY A 588 47.77 11.18 -9.18
CA GLY A 588 47.14 9.94 -8.73
C GLY A 588 45.73 9.71 -9.28
N ALA A 589 44.88 9.04 -8.48
CA ALA A 589 43.50 8.71 -8.83
C ALA A 589 42.64 9.93 -9.13
N TYR A 590 42.81 10.99 -8.35
CA TYR A 590 42.17 12.29 -8.60
C TYR A 590 42.50 12.88 -9.95
N ALA A 591 43.79 12.94 -10.31
CA ALA A 591 44.22 13.50 -11.57
C ALA A 591 43.70 12.71 -12.77
N GLN A 592 43.61 11.39 -12.64
CA GLN A 592 43.00 10.51 -13.67
C GLN A 592 41.50 10.77 -13.78
N LEU A 593 40.79 10.88 -12.68
CA LEU A 593 39.34 11.19 -12.64
C LEU A 593 39.09 12.57 -13.28
N TYR A 594 39.91 13.56 -12.91
CA TYR A 594 39.87 14.91 -13.46
C TYR A 594 40.07 14.90 -14.99
N ALA A 595 41.07 14.19 -15.48
CA ALA A 595 41.35 14.08 -16.90
C ALA A 595 40.22 13.42 -17.70
N ARG A 596 39.50 12.46 -17.10
CA ARG A 596 38.40 11.78 -17.75
C ARG A 596 37.09 12.57 -17.74
N GLN A 597 36.76 13.24 -16.65
CA GLN A 597 35.45 13.89 -16.46
C GLN A 597 35.45 15.38 -16.80
N PHE A 598 36.57 16.10 -16.56
CA PHE A 598 36.55 17.55 -16.56
C PHE A 598 37.45 18.22 -17.62
N ARG A 599 38.43 17.52 -18.17
CA ARG A 599 39.34 18.10 -19.17
C ARG A 599 38.68 18.53 -20.49
N GLN A 600 37.54 17.87 -20.83
CA GLN A 600 36.76 18.26 -22.01
C GLN A 600 35.94 19.55 -21.79
N VAL A 601 35.54 19.83 -20.55
CA VAL A 601 34.74 21.01 -20.18
C VAL A 601 35.62 22.28 -20.19
N GLU A 602 36.84 22.22 -19.68
CA GLU A 602 37.78 23.36 -19.73
C GLU A 602 38.13 23.80 -21.16
N ALA A 603 38.15 22.88 -22.11
CA ALA A 603 38.42 23.20 -23.50
C ALA A 603 37.26 23.97 -24.16
N VAL A 604 36.04 23.81 -23.66
CA VAL A 604 34.82 24.50 -24.14
C VAL A 604 34.65 25.87 -23.45
N GLU A 605 35.05 26.01 -22.16
CA GLU A 605 34.99 27.31 -21.45
C GLU A 605 36.06 28.32 -21.89
N LYS A 606 37.13 27.88 -22.55
CA LYS A 606 38.20 28.75 -23.03
C LYS A 606 38.05 29.22 -24.49
N ASN A 607 37.02 28.71 -25.21
CA ASN A 607 36.62 29.17 -26.53
C ASN A 607 35.29 29.94 -26.48
#